data_2b5e7b1298c685ed1def0c0c1bfbde6c
#
_entry.id   2b5e7b1298c685ed1def0c0c1bfbde6c
#
_cell.length_a   1.000
_cell.length_b   1.000
_cell.length_c   1.000
_cell.angle_alpha   90.00
_cell.angle_beta   90.00
_cell.angle_gamma   90.00
#
_symmetry.space_group_name_H-M   'P 1'
#
loop_
_entity.id
_entity.type
_entity.pdbx_description
1 polymer ?
#
loop_
_entity_poly.entity_id
_entity_poly.type
_entity_poly.pdbx_seq_one_letter_code
_entity_poly.pdbx_strand_id
1 'polypeptide(L)'
;MALNKLSVKSLEVTNKRVLIRVDFNVPLKDGKITNNQRIVAALDTIKYVLDNGAKSLVLMSHLGRPDGLPNAKYSLKPVAEELQKLLNRNVTFLPDCVGPEVEQACADPTPGTVFLLENLRYHIEEEGKGVNEAGEKVKADKENVKKFRESLRKLGDLYVNDAFGTAHRPHSSMLGEGFEKRAAGFLLNKELTYFAKALDNPERPFLAILGGAKVADKILLIENLLDKVDEMIIGGGMAYTFLKEVNNMKIGNSLYDESGAKIVHKLLEKAKSRNVKIHLPTDFITADKFAEDATTGSASVQDGIPDGWMGLDCGPESRKLFSEPIARAKVIVWNGPAGVFEFEKFAAGTKSLMDAVVEATKNGTVSIIGGGDTATCAAKWGTESQLSHVSTGGGASLELLEGKILPGVAALTDA
;
A
#
# COMPACT_ATOMS: atom_id res chain seq x y z
N MET A 1 4.45 10.27 -14.08
CA MET A 1 5.09 8.93 -14.21
C MET A 1 4.16 8.04 -15.00
N ALA A 2 4.67 7.36 -16.02
CA ALA A 2 3.86 6.40 -16.77
C ALA A 2 3.56 5.16 -15.92
N LEU A 3 2.29 4.76 -15.86
CA LEU A 3 1.83 3.59 -15.13
C LEU A 3 1.57 2.38 -16.05
N ASN A 4 1.57 2.59 -17.37
CA ASN A 4 1.42 1.53 -18.35
C ASN A 4 2.77 0.85 -18.58
N LYS A 5 3.01 -0.24 -17.89
CA LYS A 5 4.28 -0.97 -17.90
C LYS A 5 4.16 -2.32 -18.57
N LEU A 6 5.29 -2.80 -19.10
CA LEU A 6 5.38 -4.13 -19.69
C LEU A 6 4.86 -5.19 -18.70
N SER A 7 3.90 -5.98 -19.12
CA SER A 7 3.35 -7.08 -18.32
C SER A 7 4.18 -8.36 -18.50
N VAL A 8 4.24 -9.19 -17.47
CA VAL A 8 4.81 -10.53 -17.54
C VAL A 8 4.20 -11.36 -18.69
N LYS A 9 2.95 -11.10 -19.06
CA LYS A 9 2.28 -11.75 -20.22
C LYS A 9 2.96 -11.45 -21.54
N SER A 10 3.64 -10.35 -21.65
CA SER A 10 4.33 -9.92 -22.88
C SER A 10 5.79 -10.38 -22.94
N LEU A 11 6.26 -11.09 -21.90
CA LEU A 11 7.60 -11.67 -21.91
C LEU A 11 7.60 -13.05 -22.55
N GLU A 12 8.60 -13.30 -23.40
CA GLU A 12 8.91 -14.64 -23.88
C GLU A 12 9.74 -15.36 -22.81
N VAL A 13 9.06 -16.15 -21.97
CA VAL A 13 9.69 -16.82 -20.82
C VAL A 13 10.16 -18.23 -21.12
N THR A 14 9.75 -18.81 -22.25
CA THR A 14 10.09 -20.19 -22.64
C THR A 14 11.59 -20.39 -22.64
N ASN A 15 12.05 -21.39 -21.88
CA ASN A 15 13.46 -21.72 -21.70
C ASN A 15 14.35 -20.59 -21.20
N LYS A 16 13.77 -19.63 -20.49
CA LYS A 16 14.48 -18.52 -19.85
C LYS A 16 14.51 -18.68 -18.33
N ARG A 17 15.59 -18.21 -17.73
CA ARG A 17 15.70 -18.08 -16.27
C ARG A 17 15.05 -16.76 -15.88
N VAL A 18 14.03 -16.80 -15.02
CA VAL A 18 13.24 -15.63 -14.65
C VAL A 18 13.52 -15.28 -13.17
N LEU A 19 14.08 -14.10 -12.94
CA LEU A 19 14.26 -13.53 -11.61
C LEU A 19 13.04 -12.71 -11.26
N ILE A 20 12.33 -13.10 -10.18
CA ILE A 20 11.10 -12.43 -9.75
C ILE A 20 11.30 -11.83 -8.36
N ARG A 21 11.10 -10.53 -8.25
CA ARG A 21 11.03 -9.84 -6.95
C ARG A 21 9.59 -9.93 -6.43
N VAL A 22 9.40 -10.73 -5.39
CA VAL A 22 8.11 -10.94 -4.72
C VAL A 22 8.09 -10.25 -3.35
N ASP A 23 6.91 -10.12 -2.76
CA ASP A 23 6.74 -9.67 -1.38
C ASP A 23 6.29 -10.85 -0.52
N PHE A 24 7.27 -11.51 0.09
CA PHE A 24 7.07 -12.60 1.03
C PHE A 24 7.33 -12.16 2.48
N ASN A 25 7.16 -10.88 2.76
CA ASN A 25 7.26 -10.33 4.11
C ASN A 25 6.02 -10.71 4.93
N VAL A 26 5.95 -11.98 5.29
CA VAL A 26 4.83 -12.57 6.05
C VAL A 26 5.05 -12.45 7.56
N PRO A 27 3.98 -12.36 8.36
CA PRO A 27 4.12 -12.37 9.81
C PRO A 27 4.51 -13.77 10.30
N LEU A 28 5.49 -13.80 11.20
CA LEU A 28 5.97 -15.01 11.86
C LEU A 28 5.78 -14.91 13.37
N LYS A 29 5.39 -16.01 13.98
CA LYS A 29 5.39 -16.19 15.44
C LYS A 29 6.08 -17.50 15.77
N ASP A 30 7.14 -17.43 16.57
CA ASP A 30 7.93 -18.60 16.96
C ASP A 30 8.39 -19.43 15.74
N GLY A 31 8.86 -18.77 14.70
CA GLY A 31 9.33 -19.37 13.45
C GLY A 31 8.24 -19.97 12.56
N LYS A 32 6.96 -19.75 12.89
CA LYS A 32 5.83 -20.24 12.11
C LYS A 32 5.09 -19.08 11.44
N ILE A 33 4.69 -19.29 10.20
CA ILE A 33 3.90 -18.33 9.43
C ILE A 33 2.48 -18.29 10.01
N THR A 34 2.03 -17.11 10.44
CA THR A 34 0.67 -16.90 10.98
C THR A 34 -0.34 -16.48 9.92
N ASN A 35 0.14 -15.95 8.80
CA ASN A 35 -0.68 -15.56 7.64
C ASN A 35 0.15 -15.70 6.37
N ASN A 36 -0.29 -16.55 5.44
CA ASN A 36 0.41 -16.84 4.19
C ASN A 36 -0.15 -16.09 2.96
N GLN A 37 -1.07 -15.15 3.15
CA GLN A 37 -1.78 -14.52 2.04
C GLN A 37 -0.86 -13.87 1.00
N ARG A 38 0.26 -13.30 1.42
CA ARG A 38 1.24 -12.70 0.49
C ARG A 38 1.88 -13.74 -0.41
N ILE A 39 2.11 -14.94 0.10
CA ILE A 39 2.65 -16.06 -0.69
C ILE A 39 1.58 -16.54 -1.67
N VAL A 40 0.36 -16.77 -1.20
CA VAL A 40 -0.78 -17.18 -2.02
C VAL A 40 -1.03 -16.18 -3.15
N ALA A 41 -0.98 -14.90 -2.85
CA ALA A 41 -1.20 -13.85 -3.84
C ALA A 41 -0.16 -13.84 -4.97
N ALA A 42 1.05 -14.29 -4.72
CA ALA A 42 2.12 -14.39 -5.73
C ALA A 42 2.00 -15.62 -6.63
N LEU A 43 1.16 -16.60 -6.29
CA LEU A 43 1.08 -17.88 -7.01
C LEU A 43 0.67 -17.73 -8.47
N ASP A 44 -0.22 -16.80 -8.80
CA ASP A 44 -0.66 -16.60 -10.18
C ASP A 44 0.51 -16.24 -11.10
N THR A 45 1.36 -15.32 -10.68
CA THR A 45 2.57 -14.95 -11.44
C THR A 45 3.54 -16.11 -11.53
N ILE A 46 3.80 -16.79 -10.41
CA ILE A 46 4.71 -17.94 -10.35
C ILE A 46 4.24 -19.07 -11.27
N LYS A 47 2.98 -19.45 -11.16
CA LYS A 47 2.40 -20.53 -11.97
C LYS A 47 2.36 -20.17 -13.46
N TYR A 48 2.01 -18.93 -13.78
CA TYR A 48 2.02 -18.46 -15.17
C TYR A 48 3.39 -18.62 -15.81
N VAL A 49 4.45 -18.19 -15.15
CA VAL A 49 5.82 -18.28 -15.66
C VAL A 49 6.26 -19.74 -15.81
N LEU A 50 5.94 -20.60 -14.84
CA LEU A 50 6.23 -22.04 -14.91
C LEU A 50 5.46 -22.72 -16.03
N ASP A 51 4.16 -22.46 -16.15
CA ASP A 51 3.28 -23.08 -17.14
C ASP A 51 3.63 -22.65 -18.58
N ASN A 52 4.27 -21.51 -18.75
CA ASN A 52 4.78 -21.03 -20.03
C ASN A 52 6.24 -21.49 -20.33
N GLY A 53 6.74 -22.45 -19.58
CA GLY A 53 7.97 -23.15 -19.93
C GLY A 53 9.26 -22.44 -19.54
N ALA A 54 9.27 -21.63 -18.52
CA ALA A 54 10.49 -21.04 -17.99
C ALA A 54 11.49 -22.13 -17.58
N LYS A 55 12.77 -21.90 -17.87
CA LYS A 55 13.85 -22.81 -17.45
C LYS A 55 13.98 -22.85 -15.93
N SER A 56 13.89 -21.67 -15.28
CA SER A 56 13.88 -21.57 -13.83
C SER A 56 13.17 -20.33 -13.36
N LEU A 57 12.68 -20.39 -12.13
CA LEU A 57 12.27 -19.21 -11.35
C LEU A 57 13.24 -19.02 -10.20
N VAL A 58 13.76 -17.81 -10.07
CA VAL A 58 14.52 -17.39 -8.90
C VAL A 58 13.70 -16.32 -8.20
N LEU A 59 13.16 -16.67 -7.03
CA LEU A 59 12.34 -15.77 -6.23
C LEU A 59 13.19 -15.08 -5.18
N MET A 60 13.06 -13.77 -5.06
CA MET A 60 13.76 -12.98 -4.06
C MET A 60 12.80 -12.05 -3.32
N SER A 61 13.00 -11.92 -2.02
CA SER A 61 12.19 -11.10 -1.14
C SER A 61 12.99 -10.63 0.08
N HIS A 62 12.43 -9.64 0.75
CA HIS A 62 12.80 -9.30 2.11
C HIS A 62 11.84 -9.95 3.11
N LEU A 63 12.26 -10.03 4.36
CA LEU A 63 11.42 -10.37 5.50
C LEU A 63 11.89 -9.58 6.72
N GLY A 64 10.99 -8.80 7.30
CA GLY A 64 11.28 -7.99 8.47
C GLY A 64 12.36 -6.91 8.24
N ARG A 65 13.04 -6.56 9.31
CA ARG A 65 14.09 -5.54 9.31
C ARG A 65 15.34 -6.04 10.05
N PRO A 66 16.15 -6.89 9.41
CA PRO A 66 17.41 -7.37 9.97
C PRO A 66 18.54 -6.33 9.89
N ASP A 67 18.31 -5.18 9.23
CA ASP A 67 19.23 -4.04 9.13
C ASP A 67 20.62 -4.35 8.56
N GLY A 68 20.71 -5.32 7.69
CA GLY A 68 21.95 -5.69 6.99
C GLY A 68 22.75 -6.78 7.68
N LEU A 69 22.21 -7.43 8.71
CA LEU A 69 22.88 -8.52 9.40
C LEU A 69 22.05 -9.81 9.35
N PRO A 70 22.67 -10.96 9.07
CA PRO A 70 21.98 -12.25 9.14
C PRO A 70 21.40 -12.49 10.53
N ASN A 71 20.13 -12.89 10.57
CA ASN A 71 19.42 -13.20 11.80
C ASN A 71 18.36 -14.28 11.51
N ALA A 72 18.50 -15.44 12.14
CA ALA A 72 17.62 -16.59 11.91
C ALA A 72 16.12 -16.27 12.07
N LYS A 73 15.77 -15.28 12.90
CA LYS A 73 14.40 -14.80 13.09
C LYS A 73 13.77 -14.28 11.77
N TYR A 74 14.60 -13.78 10.87
CA TYR A 74 14.18 -13.20 9.60
C TYR A 74 14.54 -14.07 8.39
N SER A 75 14.88 -15.37 8.60
CA SER A 75 15.13 -16.28 7.49
C SER A 75 13.86 -16.56 6.68
N LEU A 76 14.01 -16.63 5.36
CA LEU A 76 12.93 -17.02 4.44
C LEU A 76 12.76 -18.55 4.31
N LYS A 77 13.53 -19.35 5.05
CA LYS A 77 13.41 -20.80 5.02
C LYS A 77 11.99 -21.31 5.28
N PRO A 78 11.25 -20.81 6.30
CA PRO A 78 9.85 -21.20 6.51
C PRO A 78 8.94 -20.85 5.32
N VAL A 79 9.24 -19.78 4.62
CA VAL A 79 8.50 -19.37 3.41
C VAL A 79 8.75 -20.34 2.26
N ALA A 80 9.98 -20.83 2.10
CA ALA A 80 10.29 -21.86 1.10
C ALA A 80 9.50 -23.14 1.35
N GLU A 81 9.39 -23.57 2.59
CA GLU A 81 8.62 -24.76 2.99
C GLU A 81 7.12 -24.58 2.70
N GLU A 82 6.57 -23.42 3.01
CA GLU A 82 5.16 -23.10 2.72
C GLU A 82 4.89 -23.00 1.22
N LEU A 83 5.76 -22.35 0.47
CA LEU A 83 5.66 -22.25 -0.99
C LEU A 83 5.70 -23.62 -1.66
N GLN A 84 6.55 -24.52 -1.18
CA GLN A 84 6.63 -25.90 -1.69
C GLN A 84 5.29 -26.62 -1.54
N LYS A 85 4.62 -26.47 -0.40
CA LYS A 85 3.28 -27.04 -0.17
C LYS A 85 2.26 -26.45 -1.13
N LEU A 86 2.23 -25.12 -1.27
CA LEU A 86 1.27 -24.41 -2.08
C LEU A 86 1.44 -24.72 -3.58
N LEU A 87 2.66 -24.88 -4.06
CA LEU A 87 2.96 -25.21 -5.45
C LEU A 87 2.86 -26.72 -5.73
N ASN A 88 2.84 -27.56 -4.70
CA ASN A 88 2.98 -29.01 -4.80
C ASN A 88 4.19 -29.39 -5.70
N ARG A 89 5.30 -28.74 -5.47
CA ARG A 89 6.54 -28.83 -6.25
C ARG A 89 7.72 -28.50 -5.37
N ASN A 90 8.87 -29.12 -5.63
CA ASN A 90 10.08 -28.81 -4.89
C ASN A 90 10.49 -27.34 -5.07
N VAL A 91 10.82 -26.68 -3.96
CA VAL A 91 11.40 -25.34 -3.93
C VAL A 91 12.76 -25.45 -3.27
N THR A 92 13.81 -25.13 -4.01
CA THR A 92 15.18 -25.14 -3.51
C THR A 92 15.47 -23.82 -2.82
N PHE A 93 15.65 -23.87 -1.51
CA PHE A 93 16.07 -22.72 -0.71
C PHE A 93 17.57 -22.56 -0.76
N LEU A 94 18.05 -21.36 -1.15
CA LEU A 94 19.48 -21.06 -1.19
C LEU A 94 19.90 -20.29 0.06
N PRO A 95 21.15 -20.51 0.55
CA PRO A 95 21.57 -19.97 1.86
C PRO A 95 21.90 -18.48 1.86
N ASP A 96 21.91 -17.84 0.68
CA ASP A 96 22.15 -16.41 0.50
C ASP A 96 21.35 -15.93 -0.73
N CYS A 97 21.37 -14.62 -0.98
CA CYS A 97 20.75 -14.02 -2.17
C CYS A 97 21.78 -13.59 -3.22
N VAL A 98 23.04 -13.56 -2.89
CA VAL A 98 24.15 -13.17 -3.77
C VAL A 98 25.37 -14.04 -3.49
N GLY A 99 26.37 -13.94 -4.34
CA GLY A 99 27.66 -14.59 -4.18
C GLY A 99 27.84 -15.81 -5.07
N PRO A 100 29.09 -16.36 -5.09
CA PRO A 100 29.47 -17.43 -6.03
C PRO A 100 28.61 -18.70 -5.93
N GLU A 101 28.26 -19.11 -4.74
CA GLU A 101 27.45 -20.34 -4.51
C GLU A 101 26.05 -20.16 -5.12
N VAL A 102 25.40 -19.02 -4.89
CA VAL A 102 24.09 -18.70 -5.42
C VAL A 102 24.13 -18.53 -6.94
N GLU A 103 25.14 -17.83 -7.45
CA GLU A 103 25.34 -17.65 -8.88
C GLU A 103 25.51 -19.00 -9.61
N GLN A 104 26.32 -19.91 -9.04
CA GLN A 104 26.55 -21.23 -9.58
C GLN A 104 25.28 -22.08 -9.60
N ALA A 105 24.51 -22.06 -8.50
CA ALA A 105 23.26 -22.81 -8.42
C ALA A 105 22.25 -22.36 -9.47
N CYS A 106 22.18 -21.05 -9.78
CA CYS A 106 21.24 -20.46 -10.72
C CYS A 106 21.74 -20.40 -12.17
N ALA A 107 23.01 -20.76 -12.45
CA ALA A 107 23.61 -20.58 -13.79
C ALA A 107 23.00 -21.47 -14.85
N ASP A 108 22.87 -22.76 -14.57
CA ASP A 108 22.32 -23.75 -15.53
C ASP A 108 21.47 -24.81 -14.80
N PRO A 109 20.31 -24.41 -14.28
CA PRO A 109 19.45 -25.33 -13.54
C PRO A 109 18.71 -26.30 -14.47
N THR A 110 18.25 -27.40 -13.90
CA THR A 110 17.31 -28.30 -14.58
C THR A 110 16.02 -27.54 -14.91
N PRO A 111 15.45 -27.72 -16.13
CA PRO A 111 14.20 -27.03 -16.50
C PRO A 111 13.08 -27.21 -15.47
N GLY A 112 12.42 -26.12 -15.13
CA GLY A 112 11.31 -26.09 -14.16
C GLY A 112 11.75 -25.97 -12.70
N THR A 113 13.03 -25.72 -12.42
CA THR A 113 13.53 -25.51 -11.05
C THR A 113 13.02 -24.19 -10.48
N VAL A 114 12.57 -24.24 -9.23
CA VAL A 114 12.17 -23.06 -8.45
C VAL A 114 13.14 -22.86 -7.29
N PHE A 115 13.77 -21.68 -7.26
CA PHE A 115 14.63 -21.26 -6.17
C PHE A 115 13.96 -20.17 -5.35
N LEU A 116 14.15 -20.21 -4.04
CA LEU A 116 13.92 -19.06 -3.16
C LEU A 116 15.24 -18.67 -2.52
N LEU A 117 15.63 -17.41 -2.69
CA LEU A 117 16.83 -16.85 -2.08
C LEU A 117 16.61 -16.52 -0.61
N GLU A 118 17.68 -16.45 0.18
CA GLU A 118 17.64 -15.94 1.54
C GLU A 118 17.39 -14.42 1.54
N ASN A 119 16.96 -13.91 2.67
CA ASN A 119 16.52 -12.54 2.89
C ASN A 119 17.49 -11.50 2.31
N LEU A 120 17.01 -10.72 1.34
CA LEU A 120 17.77 -9.65 0.69
C LEU A 120 18.33 -8.64 1.71
N ARG A 121 17.60 -8.37 2.79
CA ARG A 121 17.98 -7.37 3.80
C ARG A 121 19.01 -7.88 4.81
N TYR A 122 19.55 -9.08 4.61
CA TYR A 122 20.77 -9.51 5.31
C TYR A 122 22.00 -8.76 4.82
N HIS A 123 21.88 -8.04 3.69
CA HIS A 123 22.93 -7.23 3.11
C HIS A 123 22.55 -5.75 3.15
N ILE A 124 23.47 -4.90 3.65
CA ILE A 124 23.23 -3.45 3.66
C ILE A 124 23.10 -2.86 2.25
N GLU A 125 23.63 -3.56 1.25
CA GLU A 125 23.60 -3.17 -0.17
C GLU A 125 22.18 -3.21 -0.76
N GLU A 126 21.25 -3.95 -0.15
CA GLU A 126 19.86 -3.95 -0.58
C GLU A 126 19.18 -2.59 -0.33
N GLU A 127 19.26 -2.08 0.90
CA GLU A 127 18.66 -0.81 1.29
C GLU A 127 19.63 0.39 1.15
N GLY A 128 20.93 0.12 0.95
CA GLY A 128 21.97 1.15 0.91
C GLY A 128 22.44 1.61 2.29
N LYS A 129 21.89 1.06 3.35
CA LYS A 129 22.22 1.37 4.75
C LYS A 129 21.79 0.24 5.68
N GLY A 130 22.32 0.25 6.88
CA GLY A 130 21.98 -0.71 7.91
C GLY A 130 22.76 -0.42 9.19
N VAL A 131 23.07 -1.49 9.93
CA VAL A 131 23.89 -1.41 11.14
C VAL A 131 25.08 -2.38 11.03
N ASN A 132 26.18 -2.07 11.73
CA ASN A 132 27.28 -3.00 11.90
C ASN A 132 27.04 -3.91 13.13
N GLU A 133 27.96 -4.84 13.40
CA GLU A 133 27.88 -5.76 14.54
C GLU A 133 27.81 -5.04 15.89
N ALA A 134 28.32 -3.81 15.97
CA ALA A 134 28.26 -2.97 17.17
C ALA A 134 26.94 -2.19 17.29
N GLY A 135 25.99 -2.36 16.33
CA GLY A 135 24.71 -1.65 16.31
C GLY A 135 24.79 -0.20 15.82
N GLU A 136 25.95 0.21 15.29
CA GLU A 136 26.13 1.56 14.74
C GLU A 136 25.57 1.66 13.32
N LYS A 137 24.91 2.77 13.00
CA LYS A 137 24.40 3.04 11.66
C LYS A 137 25.53 3.17 10.65
N VAL A 138 25.44 2.43 9.55
CA VAL A 138 26.41 2.45 8.46
C VAL A 138 25.71 2.63 7.12
N LYS A 139 26.41 3.24 6.16
CA LYS A 139 25.97 3.30 4.76
C LYS A 139 26.72 2.24 3.96
N ALA A 140 26.05 1.65 2.98
CA ALA A 140 26.70 0.74 2.06
C ALA A 140 27.66 1.51 1.13
N ASP A 141 28.81 0.91 0.88
CA ASP A 141 29.76 1.40 -0.10
C ASP A 141 29.16 1.29 -1.51
N LYS A 142 29.31 2.32 -2.34
CA LYS A 142 28.73 2.37 -3.68
C LYS A 142 29.22 1.24 -4.60
N GLU A 143 30.49 0.89 -4.49
CA GLU A 143 31.06 -0.19 -5.29
C GLU A 143 30.52 -1.55 -4.84
N ASN A 144 30.31 -1.75 -3.54
CA ASN A 144 29.68 -2.95 -3.01
C ASN A 144 28.20 -3.06 -3.42
N VAL A 145 27.46 -1.95 -3.45
CA VAL A 145 26.09 -1.91 -3.99
C VAL A 145 26.07 -2.35 -5.45
N LYS A 146 27.01 -1.85 -6.25
CA LYS A 146 27.15 -2.24 -7.66
C LYS A 146 27.40 -3.74 -7.80
N LYS A 147 28.35 -4.29 -7.04
CA LYS A 147 28.65 -5.73 -7.03
C LYS A 147 27.46 -6.57 -6.60
N PHE A 148 26.70 -6.11 -5.59
CA PHE A 148 25.48 -6.77 -5.14
C PHE A 148 24.45 -6.85 -6.28
N ARG A 149 24.20 -5.75 -6.97
CA ARG A 149 23.28 -5.68 -8.12
C ARG A 149 23.76 -6.53 -9.29
N GLU A 150 25.06 -6.55 -9.57
CA GLU A 150 25.66 -7.40 -10.60
C GLU A 150 25.48 -8.90 -10.28
N SER A 151 25.64 -9.27 -9.00
CA SER A 151 25.38 -10.67 -8.57
C SER A 151 23.92 -11.06 -8.77
N LEU A 152 22.97 -10.20 -8.38
CA LEU A 152 21.54 -10.43 -8.64
C LEU A 152 21.25 -10.56 -10.14
N ARG A 153 21.87 -9.74 -10.98
CA ARG A 153 21.70 -9.77 -12.44
C ARG A 153 22.07 -11.15 -13.05
N LYS A 154 23.04 -11.82 -12.49
CA LYS A 154 23.50 -13.15 -12.96
C LYS A 154 22.48 -14.27 -12.74
N LEU A 155 21.49 -14.06 -11.87
CA LEU A 155 20.57 -15.09 -11.46
C LEU A 155 19.42 -15.35 -12.44
N GLY A 156 19.26 -14.50 -13.45
CA GLY A 156 18.19 -14.64 -14.43
C GLY A 156 18.52 -14.01 -15.78
N ASP A 157 17.75 -14.37 -16.78
CA ASP A 157 17.77 -13.77 -18.12
C ASP A 157 16.72 -12.65 -18.24
N LEU A 158 15.63 -12.77 -17.49
CA LEU A 158 14.52 -11.83 -17.45
C LEU A 158 14.24 -11.42 -16.01
N TYR A 159 13.72 -10.19 -15.84
CA TYR A 159 13.35 -9.64 -14.55
C TYR A 159 11.86 -9.30 -14.49
N VAL A 160 11.22 -9.75 -13.43
CA VAL A 160 9.82 -9.45 -13.11
C VAL A 160 9.74 -8.86 -11.69
N ASN A 161 9.03 -7.75 -11.55
CA ASN A 161 8.72 -7.17 -10.24
C ASN A 161 7.24 -7.38 -9.91
N ASP A 162 6.98 -8.04 -8.81
CA ASP A 162 5.63 -8.31 -8.30
C ASP A 162 5.46 -7.84 -6.84
N ALA A 163 6.28 -6.88 -6.43
CA ALA A 163 6.37 -6.38 -5.06
C ALA A 163 6.00 -4.89 -4.97
N PHE A 164 4.74 -4.56 -5.29
CA PHE A 164 4.25 -3.18 -5.27
C PHE A 164 4.45 -2.49 -3.91
N GLY A 165 4.25 -3.22 -2.81
CA GLY A 165 4.40 -2.68 -1.46
C GLY A 165 5.79 -2.10 -1.14
N THR A 166 6.81 -2.49 -1.88
CA THR A 166 8.18 -1.98 -1.74
C THR A 166 8.58 -1.02 -2.89
N ALA A 167 7.71 -0.80 -3.87
CA ALA A 167 8.02 -0.06 -5.09
C ALA A 167 8.40 1.42 -4.86
N HIS A 168 8.07 1.97 -3.72
CA HIS A 168 8.42 3.34 -3.30
C HIS A 168 9.85 3.48 -2.77
N ARG A 169 10.59 2.37 -2.70
CA ARG A 169 11.98 2.32 -2.23
C ARG A 169 12.94 1.93 -3.36
N PRO A 170 14.04 2.67 -3.57
CA PRO A 170 15.02 2.33 -4.60
C PRO A 170 16.00 1.24 -4.12
N HIS A 171 15.47 0.19 -3.49
CA HIS A 171 16.28 -0.94 -3.04
C HIS A 171 16.85 -1.69 -4.23
N SER A 172 18.03 -2.28 -4.07
CA SER A 172 18.77 -2.90 -5.17
C SER A 172 17.96 -3.94 -5.95
N SER A 173 17.18 -4.78 -5.25
CA SER A 173 16.35 -5.80 -5.88
C SER A 173 15.12 -5.26 -6.62
N MET A 174 14.75 -4.00 -6.36
CA MET A 174 13.55 -3.38 -6.92
C MET A 174 13.77 -2.73 -8.29
N LEU A 175 15.01 -2.57 -8.73
CA LEU A 175 15.33 -1.77 -9.91
C LEU A 175 15.58 -2.62 -11.17
N GLY A 176 15.86 -3.91 -11.02
CA GLY A 176 16.19 -4.78 -12.16
C GLY A 176 17.36 -4.28 -12.98
N GLU A 177 18.37 -3.69 -12.32
CA GLU A 177 19.52 -3.09 -12.98
C GLU A 177 20.26 -4.11 -13.84
N GLY A 178 20.59 -3.73 -15.07
CA GLY A 178 21.28 -4.58 -16.04
C GLY A 178 20.38 -5.49 -16.86
N PHE A 179 19.12 -5.62 -16.53
CA PHE A 179 18.16 -6.37 -17.37
C PHE A 179 17.63 -5.49 -18.50
N GLU A 180 17.58 -6.02 -19.70
CA GLU A 180 17.05 -5.31 -20.88
C GLU A 180 15.54 -5.11 -20.79
N LYS A 181 14.80 -6.14 -20.36
CA LYS A 181 13.35 -6.12 -20.16
C LYS A 181 13.02 -6.34 -18.69
N ARG A 182 12.20 -5.45 -18.15
CA ARG A 182 11.78 -5.46 -16.76
C ARG A 182 10.26 -5.34 -16.71
N ALA A 183 9.59 -6.45 -16.41
CA ALA A 183 8.15 -6.53 -16.48
C ALA A 183 7.50 -6.49 -15.11
N ALA A 184 6.23 -6.10 -15.07
CA ALA A 184 5.37 -6.20 -13.91
C ALA A 184 4.74 -7.60 -13.84
N GLY A 185 4.77 -8.21 -12.67
CA GLY A 185 3.94 -9.38 -12.35
C GLY A 185 2.46 -9.00 -12.25
N PHE A 186 1.59 -9.97 -12.06
CA PHE A 186 0.14 -9.73 -12.03
C PHE A 186 -0.31 -8.84 -10.88
N LEU A 187 0.28 -8.99 -9.68
CA LEU A 187 -0.08 -8.15 -8.53
C LEU A 187 0.29 -6.69 -8.77
N LEU A 188 1.52 -6.44 -9.20
CA LEU A 188 1.99 -5.08 -9.47
C LEU A 188 1.22 -4.47 -10.64
N ASN A 189 0.97 -5.24 -11.69
CA ASN A 189 0.20 -4.77 -12.85
C ASN A 189 -1.23 -4.41 -12.48
N LYS A 190 -1.88 -5.16 -11.61
CA LYS A 190 -3.22 -4.86 -11.10
C LYS A 190 -3.24 -3.53 -10.36
N GLU A 191 -2.28 -3.31 -9.47
CA GLU A 191 -2.13 -2.03 -8.75
C GLU A 191 -1.99 -0.87 -9.74
N LEU A 192 -1.07 -0.98 -10.71
CA LEU A 192 -0.86 0.07 -11.71
C LEU A 192 -2.09 0.33 -12.58
N THR A 193 -2.80 -0.71 -12.99
CA THR A 193 -4.00 -0.59 -13.81
C THR A 193 -5.10 0.17 -13.09
N TYR A 194 -5.35 -0.13 -11.82
CA TYR A 194 -6.38 0.55 -11.05
C TYR A 194 -5.98 1.98 -10.69
N PHE A 195 -4.74 2.21 -10.26
CA PHE A 195 -4.29 3.58 -9.99
C PHE A 195 -4.26 4.45 -11.25
N ALA A 196 -3.97 3.89 -12.42
CA ALA A 196 -4.07 4.63 -13.68
C ALA A 196 -5.48 5.13 -13.97
N LYS A 197 -6.51 4.33 -13.65
CA LYS A 197 -7.91 4.75 -13.77
C LYS A 197 -8.26 5.98 -12.95
N ALA A 198 -7.59 6.15 -11.81
CA ALA A 198 -7.78 7.31 -10.94
C ALA A 198 -6.88 8.49 -11.29
N LEU A 199 -5.63 8.24 -11.67
CA LEU A 199 -4.61 9.28 -11.76
C LEU A 199 -4.36 9.81 -13.16
N ASP A 200 -4.59 9.01 -14.21
CA ASP A 200 -4.23 9.42 -15.58
C ASP A 200 -5.36 10.16 -16.30
N ASN A 201 -6.54 9.64 -16.31
CA ASN A 201 -7.71 10.29 -16.93
C ASN A 201 -9.00 9.68 -16.37
N PRO A 202 -9.35 10.00 -15.12
CA PRO A 202 -10.50 9.37 -14.47
C PRO A 202 -11.82 9.75 -15.12
N GLU A 203 -12.76 8.81 -15.17
CA GLU A 203 -14.15 9.12 -15.42
C GLU A 203 -14.68 10.02 -14.30
N ARG A 204 -15.55 10.95 -14.66
CA ARG A 204 -16.04 11.94 -13.71
C ARG A 204 -17.53 11.74 -13.39
N PRO A 205 -17.99 12.05 -12.18
CA PRO A 205 -17.24 12.66 -11.07
C PRO A 205 -16.21 11.73 -10.43
N PHE A 206 -15.06 12.29 -10.09
CA PHE A 206 -14.01 11.61 -9.32
C PHE A 206 -14.05 12.11 -7.87
N LEU A 207 -14.25 11.20 -6.93
CA LEU A 207 -14.36 11.48 -5.50
C LEU A 207 -13.15 10.92 -4.75
N ALA A 208 -12.55 11.74 -3.89
CA ALA A 208 -11.62 11.27 -2.87
C ALA A 208 -12.31 11.25 -1.51
N ILE A 209 -12.15 10.15 -0.77
CA ILE A 209 -12.57 10.05 0.64
C ILE A 209 -11.30 9.94 1.47
N LEU A 210 -11.07 10.92 2.32
CA LEU A 210 -9.87 11.01 3.15
C LEU A 210 -10.25 11.04 4.62
N GLY A 211 -9.65 10.17 5.41
CA GLY A 211 -9.75 10.15 6.85
C GLY A 211 -8.36 10.11 7.48
N GLY A 212 -8.32 10.09 8.79
CA GLY A 212 -7.08 10.06 9.54
C GLY A 212 -7.05 11.05 10.69
N ALA A 213 -5.97 11.03 11.46
CA ALA A 213 -5.88 11.83 12.68
C ALA A 213 -5.42 13.28 12.42
N LYS A 214 -4.44 13.47 11.56
CA LYS A 214 -3.77 14.76 11.38
C LYS A 214 -3.72 15.23 9.94
N VAL A 215 -4.03 16.50 9.72
CA VAL A 215 -3.92 17.18 8.43
C VAL A 215 -2.47 17.18 7.94
N ALA A 216 -1.51 17.45 8.82
CA ALA A 216 -0.09 17.51 8.48
C ALA A 216 0.43 16.21 7.82
N ASP A 217 -0.08 15.06 8.25
CA ASP A 217 0.32 13.77 7.69
C ASP A 217 -0.26 13.50 6.30
N LYS A 218 -1.26 14.27 5.88
CA LYS A 218 -2.02 14.08 4.63
C LYS A 218 -1.89 15.25 3.65
N ILE A 219 -1.06 16.24 3.93
CA ILE A 219 -0.95 17.47 3.12
C ILE A 219 -0.66 17.15 1.66
N LEU A 220 0.37 16.35 1.39
CA LEU A 220 0.77 16.02 0.02
C LEU A 220 -0.32 15.24 -0.71
N LEU A 221 -1.00 14.36 -0.01
CA LEU A 221 -2.13 13.60 -0.55
C LEU A 221 -3.28 14.52 -0.91
N ILE A 222 -3.69 15.40 0.01
CA ILE A 222 -4.78 16.36 -0.23
C ILE A 222 -4.43 17.28 -1.39
N GLU A 223 -3.23 17.87 -1.38
CA GLU A 223 -2.79 18.80 -2.45
C GLU A 223 -2.78 18.14 -3.83
N ASN A 224 -2.24 16.93 -3.94
CA ASN A 224 -2.19 16.23 -5.22
C ASN A 224 -3.59 15.82 -5.71
N LEU A 225 -4.45 15.35 -4.82
CA LEU A 225 -5.81 14.95 -5.18
C LEU A 225 -6.70 16.16 -5.52
N LEU A 226 -6.50 17.32 -4.91
CA LEU A 226 -7.22 18.55 -5.28
C LEU A 226 -7.00 18.97 -6.74
N ASP A 227 -5.88 18.59 -7.33
CA ASP A 227 -5.62 18.81 -8.76
C ASP A 227 -6.37 17.83 -9.67
N LYS A 228 -6.97 16.79 -9.13
CA LYS A 228 -7.50 15.65 -9.90
C LYS A 228 -8.98 15.37 -9.67
N VAL A 229 -9.50 15.63 -8.48
CA VAL A 229 -10.86 15.23 -8.09
C VAL A 229 -11.88 16.33 -8.35
N ASP A 230 -13.15 15.96 -8.43
CA ASP A 230 -14.29 16.87 -8.48
C ASP A 230 -14.85 17.14 -7.09
N GLU A 231 -14.80 16.17 -6.22
CA GLU A 231 -15.29 16.24 -4.85
C GLU A 231 -14.35 15.52 -3.88
N MET A 232 -14.34 15.98 -2.65
CA MET A 232 -13.54 15.39 -1.58
C MET A 232 -14.32 15.35 -0.27
N ILE A 233 -14.38 14.18 0.34
CA ILE A 233 -14.89 14.00 1.69
C ILE A 233 -13.70 13.99 2.64
N ILE A 234 -13.73 14.80 3.67
CA ILE A 234 -12.73 14.85 4.74
C ILE A 234 -13.39 14.41 6.03
N GLY A 235 -12.94 13.29 6.58
CA GLY A 235 -13.45 12.71 7.81
C GLY A 235 -12.36 12.38 8.81
N GLY A 236 -12.70 11.64 9.84
CA GLY A 236 -11.78 11.25 10.89
C GLY A 236 -11.34 12.42 11.78
N GLY A 237 -10.26 12.23 12.52
CA GLY A 237 -9.75 13.21 13.46
C GLY A 237 -9.32 14.54 12.82
N MET A 238 -8.83 14.49 11.57
CA MET A 238 -8.43 15.73 10.88
C MET A 238 -9.60 16.65 10.55
N ALA A 239 -10.83 16.16 10.50
CA ALA A 239 -12.01 16.98 10.26
C ALA A 239 -12.22 18.04 11.34
N TYR A 240 -11.86 17.74 12.58
CA TYR A 240 -11.98 18.72 13.69
C TYR A 240 -11.05 19.91 13.52
N THR A 241 -9.86 19.70 12.99
CA THR A 241 -8.94 20.78 12.64
C THR A 241 -9.54 21.68 11.56
N PHE A 242 -10.09 21.10 10.49
CA PHE A 242 -10.80 21.87 9.46
C PHE A 242 -11.96 22.67 10.02
N LEU A 243 -12.82 22.03 10.80
CA LEU A 243 -14.02 22.67 11.34
C LEU A 243 -13.72 23.78 12.33
N LYS A 244 -12.70 23.60 13.17
CA LYS A 244 -12.26 24.66 14.08
C LYS A 244 -11.77 25.88 13.31
N GLU A 245 -10.96 25.69 12.27
CA GLU A 245 -10.40 26.78 11.48
C GLU A 245 -11.45 27.47 10.59
N VAL A 246 -12.37 26.71 9.99
CA VAL A 246 -13.34 27.23 9.00
C VAL A 246 -14.62 27.73 9.66
N ASN A 247 -15.16 26.97 10.61
CA ASN A 247 -16.45 27.23 11.25
C ASN A 247 -16.31 27.81 12.65
N ASN A 248 -15.09 28.00 13.15
CA ASN A 248 -14.83 28.35 14.54
C ASN A 248 -15.54 27.40 15.52
N MET A 249 -15.65 26.12 15.13
CA MET A 249 -16.33 25.10 15.91
C MET A 249 -15.61 24.84 17.24
N LYS A 250 -16.38 24.70 18.31
CA LYS A 250 -15.87 24.18 19.58
C LYS A 250 -15.72 22.68 19.49
N ILE A 251 -14.51 22.18 19.64
CA ILE A 251 -14.20 20.75 19.43
C ILE A 251 -13.90 19.99 20.73
N GLY A 252 -13.98 20.63 21.91
CA GLY A 252 -13.68 19.99 23.19
C GLY A 252 -12.26 19.41 23.22
N ASN A 253 -12.16 18.16 23.64
CA ASN A 253 -10.90 17.40 23.67
C ASN A 253 -10.62 16.61 22.39
N SER A 254 -11.35 16.88 21.31
CA SER A 254 -11.11 16.25 20.00
C SER A 254 -9.70 16.54 19.50
N LEU A 255 -9.21 15.67 18.62
CA LEU A 255 -7.90 15.85 17.98
C LEU A 255 -7.84 17.23 17.30
N TYR A 256 -6.75 17.93 17.53
CA TYR A 256 -6.43 19.19 16.87
C TYR A 256 -4.96 19.21 16.47
N ASP A 257 -4.72 19.46 15.20
CA ASP A 257 -3.39 19.50 14.61
C ASP A 257 -2.98 20.95 14.38
N GLU A 258 -2.20 21.52 15.30
CA GLU A 258 -1.73 22.91 15.19
C GLU A 258 -0.91 23.18 13.93
N SER A 259 -0.10 22.21 13.51
CA SER A 259 0.71 22.34 12.30
C SER A 259 -0.18 22.32 11.05
N GLY A 260 -1.15 21.40 11.02
CA GLY A 260 -2.12 21.31 9.94
C GLY A 260 -3.09 22.49 9.88
N ALA A 261 -3.46 23.04 11.03
CA ALA A 261 -4.36 24.18 11.10
C ALA A 261 -3.87 25.40 10.30
N LYS A 262 -2.56 25.63 10.29
CA LYS A 262 -1.92 26.73 9.57
C LYS A 262 -2.08 26.67 8.05
N ILE A 263 -2.38 25.51 7.52
CA ILE A 263 -2.50 25.27 6.07
C ILE A 263 -3.92 24.97 5.61
N VAL A 264 -4.87 24.80 6.53
CA VAL A 264 -6.27 24.48 6.19
C VAL A 264 -6.86 25.50 5.21
N HIS A 265 -6.71 26.79 5.49
CA HIS A 265 -7.24 27.84 4.63
C HIS A 265 -6.62 27.81 3.23
N LYS A 266 -5.31 27.54 3.12
CA LYS A 266 -4.61 27.39 1.85
C LYS A 266 -5.14 26.20 1.06
N LEU A 267 -5.41 25.08 1.71
CA LEU A 267 -6.00 23.90 1.07
C LEU A 267 -7.40 24.19 0.54
N LEU A 268 -8.21 24.92 1.31
CA LEU A 268 -9.57 25.30 0.90
C LEU A 268 -9.57 26.32 -0.23
N GLU A 269 -8.64 27.26 -0.26
CA GLU A 269 -8.43 28.17 -1.38
C GLU A 269 -8.05 27.40 -2.65
N LYS A 270 -7.18 26.42 -2.53
CA LYS A 270 -6.82 25.55 -3.66
C LYS A 270 -8.05 24.77 -4.16
N ALA A 271 -8.82 24.17 -3.26
CA ALA A 271 -10.06 23.48 -3.60
C ALA A 271 -11.01 24.40 -4.40
N LYS A 272 -11.21 25.62 -3.93
CA LYS A 272 -12.03 26.61 -4.60
C LYS A 272 -11.49 26.98 -5.97
N SER A 273 -10.18 27.21 -6.10
CA SER A 273 -9.53 27.53 -7.37
C SER A 273 -9.60 26.40 -8.40
N ARG A 274 -9.68 25.15 -7.93
CA ARG A 274 -9.81 23.95 -8.77
C ARG A 274 -11.25 23.50 -8.94
N ASN A 275 -12.22 24.26 -8.42
CA ASN A 275 -13.63 23.90 -8.43
C ASN A 275 -13.93 22.53 -7.81
N VAL A 276 -13.24 22.20 -6.72
CA VAL A 276 -13.43 20.98 -5.94
C VAL A 276 -14.36 21.26 -4.78
N LYS A 277 -15.42 20.47 -4.66
CA LYS A 277 -16.36 20.57 -3.54
C LYS A 277 -15.87 19.72 -2.37
N ILE A 278 -15.61 20.36 -1.23
CA ILE A 278 -15.22 19.71 0.01
C ILE A 278 -16.45 19.43 0.86
N HIS A 279 -16.59 18.19 1.33
CA HIS A 279 -17.64 17.76 2.24
C HIS A 279 -17.02 17.46 3.61
N LEU A 280 -17.43 18.25 4.60
CA LEU A 280 -17.04 18.09 6.01
C LEU A 280 -18.21 17.50 6.82
N PRO A 281 -17.94 16.75 7.90
CA PRO A 281 -19.00 16.27 8.78
C PRO A 281 -19.79 17.43 9.38
N THR A 282 -21.08 17.23 9.60
CA THR A 282 -21.99 18.23 10.19
C THR A 282 -22.44 17.86 11.60
N ASP A 283 -22.28 16.60 11.96
CA ASP A 283 -22.62 16.06 13.28
C ASP A 283 -21.65 14.93 13.66
N PHE A 284 -21.63 14.61 14.96
CA PHE A 284 -20.62 13.73 15.54
C PHE A 284 -21.22 12.81 16.59
N ILE A 285 -20.61 11.64 16.75
CA ILE A 285 -20.73 10.79 17.93
C ILE A 285 -19.57 11.17 18.85
N THR A 286 -19.90 11.59 20.06
CA THR A 286 -18.94 12.06 21.06
C THR A 286 -18.70 11.00 22.13
N ALA A 287 -17.56 11.11 22.81
CA ALA A 287 -17.16 10.25 23.91
C ALA A 287 -16.59 11.08 25.06
N ASP A 288 -16.80 10.60 26.28
CA ASP A 288 -16.23 11.22 27.48
C ASP A 288 -14.76 10.86 27.69
N LYS A 289 -14.27 9.82 27.01
CA LYS A 289 -12.88 9.36 27.01
C LYS A 289 -12.57 8.57 25.74
N PHE A 290 -11.31 8.42 25.43
CA PHE A 290 -10.85 7.57 24.34
C PHE A 290 -10.75 6.11 24.82
N ALA A 291 -11.87 5.41 24.82
CA ALA A 291 -11.94 4.01 25.24
C ALA A 291 -13.15 3.31 24.60
N GLU A 292 -13.05 1.99 24.48
CA GLU A 292 -14.12 1.16 23.93
C GLU A 292 -15.43 1.24 24.76
N ASP A 293 -15.30 1.38 26.08
CA ASP A 293 -16.40 1.47 27.03
C ASP A 293 -16.84 2.90 27.34
N ALA A 294 -16.38 3.90 26.56
CA ALA A 294 -16.75 5.29 26.76
C ALA A 294 -18.25 5.52 26.74
N THR A 295 -18.71 6.48 27.54
CA THR A 295 -20.07 7.01 27.45
C THR A 295 -20.18 7.84 26.17
N THR A 296 -21.22 7.62 25.39
CA THR A 296 -21.43 8.30 24.11
C THR A 296 -22.44 9.43 24.23
N GLY A 297 -22.27 10.43 23.37
CA GLY A 297 -23.21 11.51 23.15
C GLY A 297 -23.23 11.91 21.69
N SER A 298 -23.88 12.99 21.37
CA SER A 298 -23.91 13.57 20.04
C SER A 298 -23.71 15.07 20.07
N ALA A 299 -23.17 15.61 18.98
CA ALA A 299 -22.98 17.04 18.81
C ALA A 299 -23.11 17.42 17.34
N SER A 300 -23.54 18.66 17.07
CA SER A 300 -23.51 19.27 15.75
C SER A 300 -22.35 20.25 15.64
N VAL A 301 -22.02 20.65 14.42
CA VAL A 301 -21.03 21.73 14.19
C VAL A 301 -21.48 23.02 14.85
N GLN A 302 -22.77 23.32 14.83
CA GLN A 302 -23.34 24.56 15.38
C GLN A 302 -23.28 24.59 16.91
N ASP A 303 -23.64 23.51 17.56
CA ASP A 303 -23.64 23.43 19.04
C ASP A 303 -22.21 23.22 19.57
N GLY A 304 -21.34 22.60 18.80
CA GLY A 304 -19.99 22.24 19.23
C GLY A 304 -19.95 21.03 20.14
N ILE A 305 -18.75 20.54 20.39
CA ILE A 305 -18.47 19.44 21.31
C ILE A 305 -18.18 20.02 22.68
N PRO A 306 -18.90 19.57 23.73
CA PRO A 306 -18.70 20.11 25.10
C PRO A 306 -17.28 19.90 25.64
N ASP A 307 -16.84 20.75 26.50
CA ASP A 307 -15.58 20.60 27.23
C ASP A 307 -15.53 19.24 27.95
N GLY A 308 -14.38 18.60 27.91
CA GLY A 308 -14.20 17.26 28.47
C GLY A 308 -14.69 16.11 27.56
N TRP A 309 -15.38 16.42 26.50
CA TRP A 309 -15.82 15.44 25.49
C TRP A 309 -14.98 15.54 24.22
N MET A 310 -14.95 14.47 23.45
CA MET A 310 -14.24 14.39 22.17
C MET A 310 -15.12 13.74 21.10
N GLY A 311 -14.95 14.15 19.86
CA GLY A 311 -15.56 13.46 18.73
C GLY A 311 -14.75 12.23 18.34
N LEU A 312 -15.39 11.08 18.15
CA LEU A 312 -14.75 9.83 17.76
C LEU A 312 -15.34 9.20 16.51
N ASP A 313 -16.47 9.74 16.00
CA ASP A 313 -17.07 9.30 14.75
C ASP A 313 -17.97 10.43 14.20
N CYS A 314 -18.31 10.34 12.91
CA CYS A 314 -19.33 11.21 12.34
C CYS A 314 -20.74 10.70 12.68
N GLY A 315 -21.70 11.62 12.75
CA GLY A 315 -23.09 11.31 13.09
C GLY A 315 -23.95 10.93 11.90
N PRO A 316 -25.25 10.63 12.16
CA PRO A 316 -26.17 10.15 11.12
C PRO A 316 -26.43 11.15 9.99
N GLU A 317 -26.47 12.46 10.27
CA GLU A 317 -26.64 13.49 9.23
C GLU A 317 -25.43 13.55 8.31
N SER A 318 -24.21 13.46 8.87
CA SER A 318 -22.97 13.39 8.09
C SER A 318 -22.95 12.16 7.19
N ARG A 319 -23.35 11.01 7.70
CA ARG A 319 -23.43 9.76 6.93
C ARG A 319 -24.35 9.89 5.73
N LYS A 320 -25.49 10.50 5.91
CA LYS A 320 -26.45 10.78 4.84
C LYS A 320 -25.86 11.74 3.82
N LEU A 321 -25.25 12.84 4.28
CA LEU A 321 -24.59 13.83 3.42
C LEU A 321 -23.49 13.19 2.57
N PHE A 322 -22.67 12.34 3.14
CA PHE A 322 -21.56 11.67 2.43
C PHE A 322 -22.03 10.63 1.42
N SER A 323 -23.20 10.04 1.64
CA SER A 323 -23.76 9.04 0.71
C SER A 323 -24.08 9.62 -0.68
N GLU A 324 -24.38 10.90 -0.77
CA GLU A 324 -24.73 11.58 -2.02
C GLU A 324 -23.56 11.64 -3.00
N PRO A 325 -22.41 12.23 -2.67
CA PRO A 325 -21.26 12.24 -3.57
C PRO A 325 -20.73 10.83 -3.88
N ILE A 326 -20.82 9.90 -2.96
CA ILE A 326 -20.45 8.50 -3.19
C ILE A 326 -21.32 7.87 -4.26
N ALA A 327 -22.65 8.06 -4.19
CA ALA A 327 -23.59 7.47 -5.14
C ALA A 327 -23.41 7.97 -6.58
N ARG A 328 -23.03 9.24 -6.77
CA ARG A 328 -22.85 9.83 -8.10
C ARG A 328 -21.45 9.67 -8.69
N ALA A 329 -20.45 9.27 -7.88
CA ALA A 329 -19.07 9.14 -8.32
C ALA A 329 -18.90 8.03 -9.37
N LYS A 330 -18.03 8.26 -10.34
CA LYS A 330 -17.60 7.23 -11.31
C LYS A 330 -16.28 6.58 -10.89
N VAL A 331 -15.45 7.31 -10.20
CA VAL A 331 -14.20 6.83 -9.59
C VAL A 331 -14.13 7.31 -8.16
N ILE A 332 -13.78 6.41 -7.25
CA ILE A 332 -13.57 6.71 -5.83
C ILE A 332 -12.17 6.22 -5.44
N VAL A 333 -11.41 7.09 -4.79
CA VAL A 333 -10.20 6.73 -4.04
C VAL A 333 -10.48 7.00 -2.58
N TRP A 334 -10.31 5.99 -1.72
CA TRP A 334 -10.56 6.11 -0.30
C TRP A 334 -9.31 5.74 0.50
N ASN A 335 -8.86 6.67 1.36
CA ASN A 335 -7.71 6.50 2.25
C ASN A 335 -8.03 7.07 3.63
N GLY A 336 -8.26 6.21 4.59
CA GLY A 336 -8.47 6.54 6.00
C GLY A 336 -9.92 6.47 6.47
N PRO A 337 -10.16 5.98 7.69
CA PRO A 337 -11.50 5.84 8.26
C PRO A 337 -12.11 7.18 8.69
N ALA A 338 -13.44 7.21 8.82
CA ALA A 338 -14.20 8.37 9.25
C ALA A 338 -14.31 8.51 10.78
N GLY A 339 -13.92 7.49 11.51
CA GLY A 339 -13.99 7.44 12.97
C GLY A 339 -13.07 6.35 13.54
N VAL A 340 -13.14 6.17 14.84
CA VAL A 340 -12.38 5.14 15.56
C VAL A 340 -13.11 3.79 15.43
N PHE A 341 -13.04 3.22 14.24
CA PHE A 341 -13.80 2.01 13.86
C PHE A 341 -13.40 0.76 14.64
N GLU A 342 -12.24 0.79 15.28
CA GLU A 342 -11.77 -0.29 16.15
C GLU A 342 -12.69 -0.47 17.36
N PHE A 343 -13.35 0.60 17.79
CA PHE A 343 -14.37 0.57 18.82
C PHE A 343 -15.77 0.50 18.19
N GLU A 344 -16.55 -0.50 18.54
CA GLU A 344 -17.86 -0.74 17.94
C GLU A 344 -18.79 0.49 18.01
N LYS A 345 -18.77 1.21 19.12
CA LYS A 345 -19.57 2.44 19.32
C LYS A 345 -19.24 3.56 18.32
N PHE A 346 -18.05 3.53 17.72
CA PHE A 346 -17.53 4.58 16.83
C PHE A 346 -17.22 4.06 15.42
N ALA A 347 -17.81 2.91 15.07
CA ALA A 347 -17.60 2.27 13.78
C ALA A 347 -18.67 2.63 12.73
N ALA A 348 -19.81 3.15 13.15
CA ALA A 348 -20.97 3.36 12.27
C ALA A 348 -20.70 4.32 11.10
N GLY A 349 -19.90 5.36 11.30
CA GLY A 349 -19.54 6.30 10.23
C GLY A 349 -18.73 5.64 9.13
N THR A 350 -17.67 4.92 9.49
CA THR A 350 -16.83 4.20 8.54
C THR A 350 -17.59 3.06 7.86
N LYS A 351 -18.43 2.34 8.60
CA LYS A 351 -19.28 1.28 8.05
C LYS A 351 -20.27 1.83 7.02
N SER A 352 -20.87 2.99 7.31
CA SER A 352 -21.78 3.67 6.37
C SER A 352 -21.09 4.07 5.08
N LEU A 353 -19.86 4.58 5.15
CA LEU A 353 -19.03 4.86 3.98
C LEU A 353 -18.77 3.57 3.18
N MET A 354 -18.41 2.50 3.86
CA MET A 354 -18.15 1.21 3.23
C MET A 354 -19.39 0.68 2.50
N ASP A 355 -20.54 0.72 3.13
CA ASP A 355 -21.80 0.26 2.51
C ASP A 355 -22.15 1.10 1.27
N ALA A 356 -21.97 2.42 1.34
CA ALA A 356 -22.22 3.32 0.21
C ALA A 356 -21.24 3.08 -0.95
N VAL A 357 -19.95 2.87 -0.65
CA VAL A 357 -18.93 2.58 -1.67
C VAL A 357 -19.16 1.22 -2.32
N VAL A 358 -19.53 0.20 -1.56
CA VAL A 358 -19.92 -1.11 -2.08
C VAL A 358 -21.12 -1.00 -3.03
N GLU A 359 -22.15 -0.26 -2.65
CA GLU A 359 -23.33 -0.04 -3.50
C GLU A 359 -22.98 0.71 -4.79
N ALA A 360 -22.18 1.76 -4.69
CA ALA A 360 -21.68 2.50 -5.86
C ALA A 360 -20.88 1.58 -6.80
N THR A 361 -20.06 0.70 -6.24
CA THR A 361 -19.26 -0.26 -7.02
C THR A 361 -20.15 -1.24 -7.78
N LYS A 362 -21.22 -1.73 -7.16
CA LYS A 362 -22.22 -2.57 -7.84
C LYS A 362 -22.87 -1.84 -9.03
N ASN A 363 -23.01 -0.53 -8.95
CA ASN A 363 -23.60 0.31 -9.99
C ASN A 363 -22.57 0.81 -11.02
N GLY A 364 -21.37 0.27 -11.02
CA GLY A 364 -20.35 0.54 -12.04
C GLY A 364 -19.25 1.53 -11.64
N THR A 365 -19.26 2.07 -10.43
CA THR A 365 -18.18 2.93 -9.93
C THR A 365 -16.91 2.12 -9.74
N VAL A 366 -15.77 2.67 -10.15
CA VAL A 366 -14.45 2.11 -9.87
C VAL A 366 -14.02 2.59 -8.49
N SER A 367 -13.92 1.69 -7.53
CA SER A 367 -13.52 1.97 -6.15
C SER A 367 -12.14 1.42 -5.84
N ILE A 368 -11.25 2.29 -5.38
CA ILE A 368 -9.85 1.97 -5.05
C ILE A 368 -9.64 2.33 -3.59
N ILE A 369 -9.33 1.33 -2.78
CA ILE A 369 -9.07 1.48 -1.36
C ILE A 369 -7.57 1.45 -1.14
N GLY A 370 -7.03 2.48 -0.50
CA GLY A 370 -5.61 2.57 -0.15
C GLY A 370 -5.42 2.80 1.35
N GLY A 371 -4.31 2.30 1.88
CA GLY A 371 -3.95 2.45 3.29
C GLY A 371 -4.37 1.26 4.16
N GLY A 372 -3.56 1.01 5.19
CA GLY A 372 -3.73 -0.16 6.07
C GLY A 372 -5.05 -0.18 6.81
N ASP A 373 -5.45 0.97 7.39
CA ASP A 373 -6.69 1.06 8.18
C ASP A 373 -7.93 0.81 7.33
N THR A 374 -7.98 1.39 6.13
CA THR A 374 -9.11 1.22 5.22
C THR A 374 -9.20 -0.22 4.70
N ALA A 375 -8.05 -0.82 4.37
CA ALA A 375 -7.97 -2.23 4.00
C ALA A 375 -8.42 -3.13 5.16
N THR A 376 -8.06 -2.80 6.39
CA THR A 376 -8.52 -3.51 7.60
C THR A 376 -10.04 -3.42 7.75
N CYS A 377 -10.64 -2.26 7.49
CA CYS A 377 -12.09 -2.11 7.47
C CYS A 377 -12.75 -3.05 6.45
N ALA A 378 -12.22 -3.08 5.24
CA ALA A 378 -12.73 -3.95 4.17
C ALA A 378 -12.67 -5.43 4.56
N ALA A 379 -11.58 -5.87 5.15
CA ALA A 379 -11.40 -7.23 5.67
C ALA A 379 -12.35 -7.54 6.83
N LYS A 380 -12.43 -6.63 7.81
CA LYS A 380 -13.31 -6.78 8.99
C LYS A 380 -14.76 -7.00 8.61
N TRP A 381 -15.24 -6.32 7.59
CA TRP A 381 -16.64 -6.41 7.15
C TRP A 381 -16.85 -7.31 5.93
N GLY A 382 -15.82 -8.04 5.51
CA GLY A 382 -15.94 -9.01 4.41
C GLY A 382 -16.29 -8.40 3.07
N THR A 383 -15.88 -7.15 2.79
CA THR A 383 -16.27 -6.39 1.60
C THR A 383 -15.20 -6.33 0.51
N GLU A 384 -14.03 -6.92 0.72
CA GLU A 384 -12.90 -6.82 -0.21
C GLU A 384 -13.26 -7.21 -1.65
N SER A 385 -14.00 -8.29 -1.83
CA SER A 385 -14.44 -8.76 -3.16
C SER A 385 -15.54 -7.90 -3.79
N GLN A 386 -16.16 -7.02 -3.02
CA GLN A 386 -17.23 -6.12 -3.47
C GLN A 386 -16.71 -4.74 -3.86
N LEU A 387 -15.42 -4.53 -3.73
CA LEU A 387 -14.70 -3.31 -4.13
C LEU A 387 -13.89 -3.60 -5.40
N SER A 388 -13.64 -2.59 -6.22
CA SER A 388 -12.87 -2.80 -7.46
C SER A 388 -11.43 -3.21 -7.18
N HIS A 389 -10.78 -2.54 -6.23
CA HIS A 389 -9.41 -2.83 -5.84
C HIS A 389 -9.13 -2.39 -4.39
N VAL A 390 -8.61 -3.31 -3.60
CA VAL A 390 -8.06 -3.02 -2.27
C VAL A 390 -6.55 -3.12 -2.38
N SER A 391 -5.89 -1.98 -2.33
CA SER A 391 -4.44 -1.94 -2.49
C SER A 391 -3.73 -2.56 -1.28
N THR A 392 -2.77 -3.40 -1.56
CA THR A 392 -1.87 -3.99 -0.55
C THR A 392 -0.57 -3.21 -0.40
N GLY A 393 -0.44 -2.12 -1.15
CA GLY A 393 0.80 -1.36 -1.28
C GLY A 393 1.19 -0.50 -0.08
N GLY A 394 0.28 -0.26 0.87
CA GLY A 394 0.60 0.55 2.05
C GLY A 394 1.25 1.90 1.70
N GLY A 395 2.50 2.08 2.09
CA GLY A 395 3.26 3.31 1.80
C GLY A 395 3.45 3.59 0.31
N ALA A 396 3.58 2.56 -0.53
CA ALA A 396 3.71 2.75 -1.98
C ALA A 396 2.43 3.31 -2.58
N SER A 397 1.26 2.83 -2.16
CA SER A 397 -0.03 3.36 -2.59
C SER A 397 -0.20 4.82 -2.20
N LEU A 398 0.16 5.15 -0.97
CA LEU A 398 0.08 6.51 -0.46
C LEU A 398 0.99 7.47 -1.26
N GLU A 399 2.26 7.09 -1.44
CA GLU A 399 3.22 7.91 -2.18
C GLU A 399 2.80 8.10 -3.65
N LEU A 400 2.20 7.08 -4.27
CA LEU A 400 1.67 7.19 -5.62
C LEU A 400 0.51 8.20 -5.69
N LEU A 401 -0.41 8.15 -4.75
CA LEU A 401 -1.52 9.11 -4.63
C LEU A 401 -1.04 10.54 -4.30
N GLU A 402 0.08 10.67 -3.60
CA GLU A 402 0.75 11.95 -3.35
C GLU A 402 1.45 12.54 -4.60
N GLY A 403 1.42 11.84 -5.72
CA GLY A 403 2.05 12.25 -6.95
C GLY A 403 3.55 11.97 -7.05
N LYS A 404 4.09 11.19 -6.13
CA LYS A 404 5.51 10.82 -6.14
C LYS A 404 5.82 9.78 -7.19
N ILE A 405 7.03 9.82 -7.69
CA ILE A 405 7.57 8.78 -8.57
C ILE A 405 8.00 7.60 -7.70
N LEU A 406 7.46 6.41 -8.00
CA LEU A 406 7.87 5.18 -7.35
C LEU A 406 9.06 4.57 -8.10
N PRO A 407 10.25 4.47 -7.48
CA PRO A 407 11.45 3.97 -8.16
C PRO A 407 11.29 2.58 -8.77
N GLY A 408 10.62 1.67 -8.05
CA GLY A 408 10.40 0.32 -8.54
C GLY A 408 9.44 0.24 -9.74
N VAL A 409 8.57 1.22 -9.91
CA VAL A 409 7.70 1.34 -11.09
C VAL A 409 8.43 2.05 -12.22
N ALA A 410 9.11 3.16 -11.93
CA ALA A 410 9.86 3.93 -12.93
C ALA A 410 10.94 3.09 -13.62
N ALA A 411 11.53 2.13 -12.90
CA ALA A 411 12.54 1.23 -13.43
C ALA A 411 12.00 0.19 -14.43
N LEU A 412 10.68 -0.06 -14.46
CA LEU A 412 10.08 -1.02 -15.38
C LEU A 412 10.04 -0.50 -16.81
N THR A 413 10.14 -1.43 -17.76
CA THR A 413 9.98 -1.15 -19.19
C THR A 413 8.55 -0.67 -19.47
N ASP A 414 8.41 0.40 -20.26
CA ASP A 414 7.10 0.87 -20.71
C ASP A 414 6.46 -0.15 -21.66
N ALA A 415 5.12 -0.24 -21.66
CA ALA A 415 4.37 -1.15 -22.51
C ALA A 415 4.36 -0.71 -23.97
#